data_1fa4c0f94af282909c93457ff6861cc3
#
_entry.id   1fa4c0f94af282909c93457ff6861cc3
#
_cell.length_a   1.000
_cell.length_b   1.000
_cell.length_c   1.000
_cell.angle_alpha   90.00
_cell.angle_beta   90.00
_cell.angle_gamma   90.00
#
_symmetry.space_group_name_H-M   'P 1'
#
loop_
_entity.id
_entity.type
_entity.pdbx_description
1 polymer ?
#
loop_
_entity_poly.entity_id
_entity_poly.type
_entity_poly.pdbx_seq_one_letter_code
_entity_poly.pdbx_strand_id
1 'polypeptide(L)'
;MQITVSGQQIEITEPLRNYVNEKFGRIQKHFDHVTNTNVVLHYEKKKNRHAAEATINAKGTQLHADTEGDDMYAVIDALADKLDRQVLKHKEK
;
A
#
# COMPACT_ATOMS: atom_id res chain seq x y z
N MET A 1 -0.53 12.12 7.21
CA MET A 1 -0.84 10.69 7.11
C MET A 1 0.31 9.87 7.71
N GLN A 2 -0.01 8.93 8.54
CA GLN A 2 0.97 8.03 9.12
C GLN A 2 0.97 6.71 8.34
N ILE A 3 2.15 6.29 7.88
CA ILE A 3 2.28 5.05 7.12
C ILE A 3 3.07 4.05 7.95
N THR A 4 2.47 2.88 8.20
CA THR A 4 3.12 1.78 8.91
C THR A 4 3.39 0.66 7.92
N VAL A 5 4.64 0.22 7.83
CA VAL A 5 5.06 -0.85 6.94
C VAL A 5 5.53 -2.03 7.77
N SER A 6 5.00 -3.20 7.51
CA SER A 6 5.44 -4.43 8.17
C SER A 6 5.65 -5.53 7.13
N GLY A 7 6.44 -6.54 7.51
CA GLY A 7 6.75 -7.64 6.61
C GLY A 7 6.43 -8.99 7.25
N GLN A 8 5.93 -9.91 6.43
CA GLN A 8 5.69 -11.31 6.82
C GLN A 8 6.55 -12.19 5.92
N GLN A 9 7.50 -12.88 6.52
CA GLN A 9 8.47 -13.73 5.81
C GLN A 9 9.33 -12.94 4.80
N ILE A 10 9.46 -11.64 5.04
CA ILE A 10 10.31 -10.77 4.25
C ILE A 10 10.83 -9.67 5.17
N GLU A 11 12.10 -9.30 4.98
CA GLU A 11 12.70 -8.20 5.72
C GLU A 11 12.35 -6.87 5.05
N ILE A 12 11.92 -5.91 5.85
CA ILE A 12 11.65 -4.57 5.34
C ILE A 12 12.95 -3.78 5.34
N THR A 13 13.56 -3.69 4.17
CA THR A 13 14.80 -2.93 4.00
C THR A 13 14.49 -1.43 3.90
N GLU A 14 15.51 -0.61 4.07
CA GLU A 14 15.33 0.84 3.93
C GLU A 14 14.85 1.24 2.54
N PRO A 15 15.40 0.69 1.44
CA PRO A 15 14.87 0.99 0.10
C PRO A 15 13.40 0.63 -0.07
N LEU A 16 12.95 -0.52 0.48
CA LEU A 16 11.55 -0.91 0.40
C LEU A 16 10.66 0.07 1.16
N ARG A 17 11.09 0.43 2.37
CA ARG A 17 10.34 1.38 3.20
C ARG A 17 10.22 2.73 2.49
N ASN A 18 11.31 3.22 1.92
CA ASN A 18 11.33 4.49 1.21
C ASN A 18 10.42 4.45 -0.01
N TYR A 19 10.42 3.33 -0.72
CA TYR A 19 9.56 3.17 -1.90
C TYR A 19 8.08 3.21 -1.54
N VAL A 20 7.72 2.51 -0.46
CA VAL A 20 6.35 2.52 0.05
C VAL A 20 5.94 3.94 0.43
N ASN A 21 6.79 4.62 1.20
CA ASN A 21 6.50 5.99 1.64
C ASN A 21 6.32 6.94 0.47
N GLU A 22 7.14 6.81 -0.56
CA GLU A 22 7.05 7.65 -1.76
C GLU A 22 5.74 7.41 -2.51
N LYS A 23 5.42 6.13 -2.77
CA LYS A 23 4.24 5.79 -3.55
C LYS A 23 2.95 6.10 -2.80
N PHE A 24 2.87 5.74 -1.54
CA PHE A 24 1.66 5.99 -0.74
C PHE A 24 1.52 7.44 -0.32
N GLY A 25 2.63 8.19 -0.27
CA GLY A 25 2.57 9.62 -0.01
C GLY A 25 1.78 10.39 -1.07
N ARG A 26 1.75 9.88 -2.30
CA ARG A 26 0.98 10.50 -3.39
C ARG A 26 -0.52 10.42 -3.15
N ILE A 27 -0.97 9.38 -2.47
CA ILE A 27 -2.39 9.18 -2.17
C ILE A 27 -2.88 10.28 -1.25
N GLN A 28 -2.06 10.70 -0.30
CA GLN A 28 -2.39 11.77 0.64
C GLN A 28 -2.72 13.07 -0.08
N LYS A 29 -2.06 13.34 -1.21
CA LYS A 29 -2.30 14.55 -1.99
C LYS A 29 -3.69 14.57 -2.62
N HIS A 30 -4.28 13.39 -2.85
CA HIS A 30 -5.59 13.26 -3.46
C HIS A 30 -6.71 13.18 -2.43
N PHE A 31 -6.38 12.94 -1.16
CA PHE A 31 -7.40 12.70 -0.15
C PHE A 31 -6.94 13.21 1.23
N ASP A 32 -7.42 14.40 1.61
CA ASP A 32 -6.97 15.10 2.81
C ASP A 32 -7.40 14.44 4.11
N HIS A 33 -8.36 13.52 4.07
CA HIS A 33 -8.93 12.91 5.27
C HIS A 33 -8.30 11.58 5.65
N VAL A 34 -7.21 11.19 4.99
CA VAL A 34 -6.50 9.97 5.34
C VAL A 34 -5.77 10.17 6.67
N THR A 35 -6.09 9.33 7.67
CA THR A 35 -5.48 9.43 8.99
C THR A 35 -4.27 8.52 9.11
N ASN A 36 -4.38 7.26 8.65
CA ASN A 36 -3.24 6.36 8.64
C ASN A 36 -3.38 5.32 7.52
N THR A 37 -2.24 4.71 7.19
CA THR A 37 -2.18 3.65 6.18
C THR A 37 -1.31 2.54 6.72
N ASN A 38 -1.83 1.31 6.71
CA ASN A 38 -1.08 0.12 7.09
C ASN A 38 -0.75 -0.68 5.84
N VAL A 39 0.54 -0.95 5.64
CA VAL A 39 1.01 -1.74 4.49
C VAL A 39 1.70 -2.99 5.01
N VAL A 40 1.29 -4.15 4.51
CA VAL A 40 1.91 -5.42 4.86
C VAL A 40 2.50 -6.02 3.59
N LEU A 41 3.81 -6.28 3.63
CA LEU A 41 4.52 -6.94 2.54
C LEU A 41 4.74 -8.40 2.91
N HIS A 42 4.53 -9.29 1.98
CA HIS A 42 4.60 -10.72 2.21
C HIS A 42 5.33 -11.44 1.09
N TYR A 43 6.17 -12.42 1.43
CA TYR A 43 6.80 -13.27 0.45
C TYR A 43 6.36 -14.72 0.67
N GLU A 44 5.79 -15.34 -0.34
CA GLU A 44 5.35 -16.72 -0.27
C GLU A 44 6.36 -17.62 -0.97
N LYS A 45 7.11 -18.36 -0.16
CA LYS A 45 8.19 -19.23 -0.66
C LYS A 45 7.71 -20.33 -1.60
N LYS A 46 6.57 -20.91 -1.29
CA LYS A 46 6.04 -22.05 -2.07
C LYS A 46 5.73 -21.65 -3.50
N LYS A 47 5.24 -20.45 -3.70
CA LYS A 47 4.87 -19.96 -5.01
C LYS A 47 5.92 -19.03 -5.61
N ASN A 48 6.96 -18.71 -4.84
CA ASN A 48 7.96 -17.73 -5.21
C ASN A 48 7.33 -16.42 -5.69
N ARG A 49 6.37 -15.93 -4.90
CA ARG A 49 5.64 -14.71 -5.25
C ARG A 49 5.69 -13.70 -4.11
N HIS A 50 5.71 -12.46 -4.52
CA HIS A 50 5.62 -11.33 -3.60
C HIS A 50 4.19 -10.83 -3.56
N ALA A 51 3.72 -10.49 -2.37
CA ALA A 51 2.37 -9.98 -2.20
C ALA A 51 2.40 -8.77 -1.28
N ALA A 52 1.42 -7.92 -1.42
CA ALA A 52 1.27 -6.77 -0.55
C ALA A 52 -0.19 -6.46 -0.36
N GLU A 53 -0.53 -5.99 0.84
CA GLU A 53 -1.87 -5.50 1.11
C GLU A 53 -1.76 -4.20 1.87
N ALA A 54 -2.74 -3.36 1.73
CA ALA A 54 -2.76 -2.10 2.43
C ALA A 54 -4.18 -1.73 2.80
N THR A 55 -4.31 -1.09 3.96
CA THR A 55 -5.57 -0.56 4.44
C THR A 55 -5.37 0.92 4.73
N ILE A 56 -6.21 1.75 4.12
CA ILE A 56 -6.19 3.19 4.35
C ILE A 56 -7.40 3.53 5.21
N ASN A 57 -7.14 4.15 6.36
CA ASN A 57 -8.20 4.62 7.22
C ASN A 57 -8.41 6.11 6.96
N ALA A 58 -9.61 6.48 6.61
CA ALA A 58 -9.99 7.85 6.36
C ALA A 58 -11.24 8.15 7.19
N LYS A 59 -11.54 9.43 7.35
CA LYS A 59 -12.69 9.84 8.15
C LYS A 59 -13.97 9.21 7.59
N GLY A 60 -14.58 8.34 8.39
CA GLY A 60 -15.84 7.70 8.04
C GLY A 60 -15.75 6.54 7.07
N THR A 61 -14.55 6.12 6.67
CA THR A 61 -14.41 5.01 5.73
C THR A 61 -13.06 4.31 5.86
N GLN A 62 -12.97 3.12 5.29
CA GLN A 62 -11.75 2.34 5.25
C GLN A 62 -11.63 1.73 3.85
N LEU A 63 -10.48 1.93 3.23
CA LEU A 63 -10.20 1.38 1.91
C LEU A 63 -9.14 0.29 2.03
N HIS A 64 -9.32 -0.78 1.30
CA HIS A 64 -8.40 -1.92 1.34
C HIS A 64 -8.13 -2.43 -0.07
N ALA A 65 -6.89 -2.85 -0.31
CA ALA A 65 -6.52 -3.48 -1.56
C ALA A 65 -5.37 -4.45 -1.33
N ASP A 66 -5.20 -5.40 -2.24
CA ASP A 66 -4.07 -6.32 -2.24
C ASP A 66 -3.61 -6.57 -3.67
N THR A 67 -2.34 -6.95 -3.80
CA THR A 67 -1.74 -7.28 -5.08
C THR A 67 -0.69 -8.36 -4.88
N GLU A 68 -0.33 -9.07 -5.96
CA GLU A 68 0.77 -10.02 -5.93
C GLU A 68 1.49 -10.02 -7.29
N GLY A 69 2.74 -10.46 -7.29
CA GLY A 69 3.53 -10.50 -8.50
C GLY A 69 4.93 -11.07 -8.26
N ASP A 70 5.76 -11.00 -9.27
CA ASP A 70 7.11 -11.57 -9.24
C ASP A 70 8.16 -10.63 -8.65
N ASP A 71 7.85 -9.34 -8.54
CA ASP A 71 8.79 -8.33 -8.05
C ASP A 71 8.09 -7.44 -7.04
N MET A 72 8.68 -7.31 -5.84
CA MET A 72 8.07 -6.55 -4.76
C MET A 72 7.85 -5.08 -5.12
N TYR A 73 8.79 -4.46 -5.84
CA TYR A 73 8.62 -3.05 -6.24
C TYR A 73 7.43 -2.87 -7.18
N ALA A 74 7.28 -3.80 -8.12
CA ALA A 74 6.12 -3.78 -9.03
C ALA A 74 4.82 -4.04 -8.26
N VAL A 75 4.85 -4.91 -7.25
CA VAL A 75 3.70 -5.21 -6.40
C VAL A 75 3.28 -3.95 -5.62
N ILE A 76 4.24 -3.25 -5.03
CA ILE A 76 3.97 -2.02 -4.28
C ILE A 76 3.38 -0.95 -5.20
N ASP A 77 3.95 -0.82 -6.39
CA ASP A 77 3.50 0.16 -7.38
C ASP A 77 2.05 -0.09 -7.79
N ALA A 78 1.73 -1.36 -8.09
CA ALA A 78 0.37 -1.77 -8.46
C ALA A 78 -0.60 -1.55 -7.31
N LEU A 79 -0.17 -1.83 -6.08
CA LEU A 79 -0.99 -1.65 -4.89
C LEU A 79 -1.33 -0.17 -4.68
N ALA A 80 -0.33 0.69 -4.79
CA ALA A 80 -0.53 2.13 -4.63
C ALA A 80 -1.48 2.67 -5.70
N ASP A 81 -1.32 2.23 -6.94
CA ASP A 81 -2.18 2.64 -8.04
C ASP A 81 -3.64 2.21 -7.79
N LYS A 82 -3.81 0.98 -7.32
CA LYS A 82 -5.13 0.44 -7.02
C LYS A 82 -5.83 1.24 -5.94
N LEU A 83 -5.11 1.58 -4.88
CA LEU A 83 -5.66 2.38 -3.78
C LEU A 83 -5.92 3.82 -4.21
N ASP A 84 -5.04 4.38 -5.01
CA ASP A 84 -5.21 5.74 -5.52
C ASP A 84 -6.50 5.85 -6.33
N ARG A 85 -6.80 4.85 -7.15
CA ARG A 85 -8.05 4.81 -7.90
C ARG A 85 -9.27 4.73 -6.99
N GLN A 86 -9.18 3.94 -5.91
CA GLN A 86 -10.27 3.85 -4.93
C GLN A 86 -10.49 5.18 -4.23
N VAL A 87 -9.42 5.86 -3.86
CA VAL A 87 -9.49 7.17 -3.21
C VAL A 87 -10.16 8.18 -4.12
N LEU A 88 -9.74 8.24 -5.38
CA LEU A 88 -10.32 9.17 -6.35
C LEU A 88 -11.80 8.89 -6.58
N LYS A 89 -12.16 7.61 -6.71
CA LYS A 89 -13.55 7.22 -6.88
C LYS A 89 -14.40 7.61 -5.69
N HIS A 90 -13.86 7.43 -4.48
CA HIS A 90 -14.56 7.81 -3.26
C HIS A 90 -14.76 9.32 -3.17
N LYS A 91 -13.75 10.07 -3.59
CA LYS A 91 -13.76 11.53 -3.56
C LYS A 91 -14.80 12.12 -4.51
N GLU A 92 -15.05 11.46 -5.63
CA GLU A 92 -15.99 11.94 -6.66
C GLU A 92 -17.45 11.82 -6.23
N LYS A 93 -17.73 11.15 -5.14
CA LYS A 93 -19.07 11.11 -4.59
C LYS A 93 -19.31 12.33 -3.71
#